data_a6c6d2532f3fdfb2935ff47c37a7141a
#
_entry.id   a6c6d2532f3fdfb2935ff47c37a7141a
#
_cell.length_a   1.000
_cell.length_b   1.000
_cell.length_c   1.000
_cell.angle_alpha   90.00
_cell.angle_beta   90.00
_cell.angle_gamma   90.00
#
_symmetry.space_group_name_H-M   'P 1'
#
loop_
_entity.id
_entity.type
_entity.pdbx_description
1 polymer ?
#
loop_
_entity_poly.entity_id
_entity_poly.type
_entity_poly.pdbx_seq_one_letter_code
_entity_poly.pdbx_strand_id
1 'polypeptide(L)'
;MKRQIVRIEDISDIKLLHEGWKNATKGDKYWREATHNYEVNLESNLRSFSHRLREGTWRPSSGHTFRMMTEGKWRDITSFPIEDRIVHYAVVHVFNMSRHFIRRTHGSIKGRGCLSASKQVRKDIRNISHRVEMLNKKNATTNEETFEVTVVKYDCKKFYPNILKPRLKEKILRKYKGEAAIALLFAIIDAYMPNSERGMSIGALTSQDMGNFFLTMLDLFALENIRTHYYNRYVDDITTLWESKAQAISAIPRMVQAAEKDGIIFGRIEVYPLRVRRVDFCGYAVGMLNGTLSTRMRPKTVRRYRRRLHVEMKKDVSQRTPSIDQTIASYEGIALHADTYNLLINIKRNYYEVYRTSDREPHCSRHERERVATA
;
A
#
# COMPACT_ATOMS: atom_id res chain seq x y z
N MET A 1 -28.96 -0.42 -2.32
CA MET A 1 -28.08 -0.33 -1.12
C MET A 1 -28.27 1.03 -0.48
N LYS A 2 -28.49 1.13 0.86
CA LYS A 2 -28.72 2.42 1.55
C LYS A 2 -27.42 3.23 1.57
N ARG A 3 -27.47 4.50 1.12
CA ARG A 3 -26.32 5.41 1.16
C ARG A 3 -25.99 5.80 2.60
N GLN A 4 -24.69 5.91 2.91
CA GLN A 4 -24.22 6.36 4.22
C GLN A 4 -24.42 7.87 4.36
N ILE A 5 -24.94 8.31 5.50
CA ILE A 5 -25.02 9.74 5.84
C ILE A 5 -23.65 10.17 6.38
N VAL A 6 -23.12 11.26 5.85
CA VAL A 6 -21.93 11.96 6.33
C VAL A 6 -22.31 13.41 6.62
N ARG A 7 -21.89 13.94 7.76
CA ARG A 7 -22.29 15.28 8.19
C ARG A 7 -21.06 16.18 8.32
N ILE A 8 -21.21 17.45 8.00
CA ILE A 8 -20.14 18.42 8.14
C ILE A 8 -19.78 18.64 9.62
N GLU A 9 -20.78 18.53 10.51
CA GLU A 9 -20.62 18.62 11.97
C GLU A 9 -19.66 17.54 12.49
N ASP A 10 -19.73 16.32 11.93
CA ASP A 10 -18.85 15.21 12.31
C ASP A 10 -17.42 15.50 11.87
N ILE A 11 -17.20 16.10 10.66
CA ILE A 11 -15.87 16.47 10.15
C ILE A 11 -15.29 17.64 10.94
N SER A 12 -16.12 18.61 11.32
CA SER A 12 -15.73 19.81 12.04
C SER A 12 -15.72 19.66 13.57
N ASP A 13 -15.91 18.43 14.09
CA ASP A 13 -15.82 18.17 15.51
C ASP A 13 -14.42 18.49 16.05
N ILE A 14 -14.35 19.31 17.12
CA ILE A 14 -13.09 19.84 17.66
C ILE A 14 -12.18 18.70 18.14
N LYS A 15 -12.74 17.63 18.72
CA LYS A 15 -11.95 16.48 19.20
C LYS A 15 -11.32 15.75 18.00
N LEU A 16 -12.09 15.58 16.93
CA LEU A 16 -11.59 14.95 15.70
C LEU A 16 -10.53 15.82 15.01
N LEU A 17 -10.72 17.13 14.97
CA LEU A 17 -9.71 18.07 14.44
C LEU A 17 -8.43 18.04 15.27
N HIS A 18 -8.54 17.92 16.59
CA HIS A 18 -7.39 17.79 17.47
C HIS A 18 -6.64 16.46 17.24
N GLU A 19 -7.35 15.34 17.01
CA GLU A 19 -6.72 14.09 16.57
C GLU A 19 -6.04 14.23 15.20
N GLY A 20 -6.68 14.96 14.28
CA GLY A 20 -6.12 15.30 12.97
C GLY A 20 -4.82 16.10 13.11
N TRP A 21 -4.77 17.09 14.00
CA TRP A 21 -3.56 17.84 14.32
C TRP A 21 -2.45 16.93 14.87
N LYS A 22 -2.74 16.08 15.86
CA LYS A 22 -1.78 15.09 16.39
C LYS A 22 -1.25 14.18 15.30
N ASN A 23 -2.10 13.77 14.35
CA ASN A 23 -1.68 12.94 13.21
C ASN A 23 -0.82 13.73 12.22
N ALA A 24 -1.19 14.96 11.92
CA ALA A 24 -0.48 15.85 10.98
C ALA A 24 0.93 16.22 11.46
N THR A 25 1.17 16.23 12.78
CA THR A 25 2.40 16.67 13.42
C THR A 25 3.32 15.54 13.87
N LYS A 26 2.99 14.27 13.61
CA LYS A 26 3.82 13.12 14.02
C LYS A 26 5.23 13.15 13.43
N GLY A 27 6.21 12.76 14.29
CA GLY A 27 7.62 12.61 13.91
C GLY A 27 8.28 13.96 13.63
N ASP A 28 9.20 14.00 12.68
CA ASP A 28 9.99 15.19 12.33
C ASP A 28 9.15 16.42 11.92
N LYS A 29 7.86 16.21 11.65
CA LYS A 29 6.95 17.32 11.30
C LYS A 29 6.60 18.19 12.51
N TYR A 30 6.70 17.67 13.72
CA TYR A 30 6.49 18.41 14.96
C TYR A 30 7.45 19.61 15.07
N TRP A 31 8.71 19.42 14.69
CA TRP A 31 9.78 20.42 14.81
C TRP A 31 9.76 21.50 13.71
N ARG A 32 8.75 21.51 12.84
CA ARG A 32 8.66 22.54 11.80
C ARG A 32 8.08 23.82 12.38
N GLU A 33 8.65 24.96 12.00
CA GLU A 33 8.20 26.28 12.41
C GLU A 33 6.70 26.49 12.21
N ALA A 34 6.16 26.13 11.05
CA ALA A 34 4.73 26.23 10.77
C ALA A 34 3.86 25.40 11.72
N THR A 35 4.37 24.28 12.26
CA THR A 35 3.68 23.46 13.25
C THR A 35 3.70 24.17 14.61
N HIS A 36 4.85 24.68 15.01
CA HIS A 36 5.01 25.40 16.27
C HIS A 36 4.15 26.67 16.30
N ASN A 37 4.16 27.47 15.24
CA ASN A 37 3.31 28.68 15.13
C ASN A 37 1.81 28.37 15.23
N TYR A 38 1.37 27.22 14.67
CA TYR A 38 -0.01 26.80 14.81
C TYR A 38 -0.34 26.31 16.24
N GLU A 39 0.62 25.67 16.90
CA GLU A 39 0.48 25.09 18.24
C GLU A 39 0.32 26.17 19.33
N VAL A 40 1.00 27.31 19.22
CA VAL A 40 0.94 28.43 20.21
C VAL A 40 -0.52 28.83 20.52
N ASN A 41 -1.40 28.82 19.51
CA ASN A 41 -2.81 29.16 19.66
C ASN A 41 -3.73 28.01 19.25
N LEU A 42 -3.35 26.76 19.55
CA LEU A 42 -3.99 25.54 19.03
C LEU A 42 -5.50 25.54 19.20
N GLU A 43 -6.00 25.76 20.42
CA GLU A 43 -7.43 25.72 20.71
C GLU A 43 -8.21 26.80 19.94
N SER A 44 -7.71 28.01 19.89
CA SER A 44 -8.32 29.10 19.13
C SER A 44 -8.31 28.80 17.62
N ASN A 45 -7.18 28.30 17.11
CA ASN A 45 -7.04 27.92 15.71
C ASN A 45 -8.00 26.80 15.32
N LEU A 46 -8.12 25.76 16.14
CA LEU A 46 -9.05 24.64 15.88
C LEU A 46 -10.52 25.07 15.95
N ARG A 47 -10.89 25.97 16.89
CA ARG A 47 -12.25 26.52 16.99
C ARG A 47 -12.60 27.36 15.74
N SER A 48 -11.70 28.27 15.35
CA SER A 48 -11.85 29.06 14.13
C SER A 48 -11.93 28.15 12.89
N PHE A 49 -11.10 27.13 12.82
CA PHE A 49 -11.10 26.18 11.73
C PHE A 49 -12.40 25.37 11.67
N SER A 50 -12.91 24.87 12.81
CA SER A 50 -14.20 24.19 12.91
C SER A 50 -15.36 25.06 12.41
N HIS A 51 -15.37 26.34 12.82
CA HIS A 51 -16.40 27.29 12.36
C HIS A 51 -16.34 27.49 10.84
N ARG A 52 -15.16 27.76 10.28
CA ARG A 52 -14.97 27.94 8.83
C ARG A 52 -15.38 26.71 8.01
N LEU A 53 -15.18 25.50 8.54
CA LEU A 53 -15.64 24.26 7.91
C LEU A 53 -17.17 24.17 7.87
N ARG A 54 -17.85 24.52 8.99
CA ARG A 54 -19.32 24.52 9.09
C ARG A 54 -19.97 25.55 8.18
N GLU A 55 -19.41 26.76 8.15
CA GLU A 55 -19.88 27.85 7.29
C GLU A 55 -19.50 27.66 5.81
N GLY A 56 -18.71 26.62 5.49
CA GLY A 56 -18.25 26.37 4.13
C GLY A 56 -17.36 27.48 3.57
N THR A 57 -16.71 28.26 4.43
CA THR A 57 -15.80 29.37 4.03
C THR A 57 -14.35 28.91 3.89
N TRP A 58 -13.96 27.78 4.51
CA TRP A 58 -12.64 27.22 4.30
C TRP A 58 -12.47 26.67 2.88
N ARG A 59 -11.29 26.84 2.32
CA ARG A 59 -10.92 26.35 0.99
C ARG A 59 -9.65 25.50 1.06
N PRO A 60 -9.63 24.33 0.41
CA PRO A 60 -8.42 23.49 0.35
C PRO A 60 -7.34 24.14 -0.50
N SER A 61 -6.10 23.95 -0.09
CA SER A 61 -4.91 24.34 -0.85
C SER A 61 -4.58 23.29 -1.92
N SER A 62 -4.02 23.73 -3.04
CA SER A 62 -3.38 22.82 -4.01
C SER A 62 -2.10 22.18 -3.49
N GLY A 63 -1.56 22.73 -2.38
CA GLY A 63 -0.29 22.31 -1.79
C GLY A 63 0.93 22.75 -2.58
N HIS A 64 2.11 22.42 -2.04
CA HIS A 64 3.39 22.63 -2.70
C HIS A 64 3.92 21.30 -3.27
N THR A 65 4.09 21.23 -4.58
CA THR A 65 4.57 20.01 -5.25
C THR A 65 6.07 20.10 -5.52
N PHE A 66 6.79 19.07 -5.13
CA PHE A 66 8.21 18.91 -5.36
C PHE A 66 8.53 17.52 -5.89
N ARG A 67 9.63 17.42 -6.64
CA ARG A 67 10.06 16.17 -7.23
C ARG A 67 11.02 15.41 -6.32
N MET A 68 10.73 14.15 -6.05
CA MET A 68 11.56 13.30 -5.19
C MET A 68 11.76 11.92 -5.80
N MET A 69 12.97 11.39 -5.65
CA MET A 69 13.26 10.02 -6.05
C MET A 69 12.83 9.03 -4.97
N THR A 70 11.84 8.21 -5.27
CA THR A 70 11.35 7.16 -4.37
C THR A 70 11.45 5.80 -5.06
N GLU A 71 12.13 4.84 -4.44
CA GLU A 71 12.32 3.48 -4.97
C GLU A 71 12.90 3.40 -6.40
N GLY A 72 13.74 4.39 -6.76
CA GLY A 72 14.37 4.48 -8.08
C GLY A 72 13.47 5.04 -9.19
N LYS A 73 12.36 5.69 -8.83
CA LYS A 73 11.49 6.44 -9.75
C LYS A 73 11.30 7.86 -9.24
N TRP A 74 11.34 8.83 -10.13
CA TRP A 74 10.95 10.20 -9.84
C TRP A 74 9.44 10.30 -9.66
N ARG A 75 9.02 10.93 -8.58
CA ARG A 75 7.60 11.16 -8.27
C ARG A 75 7.40 12.62 -7.87
N ASP A 76 6.33 13.21 -8.35
CA ASP A 76 5.87 14.52 -7.89
C ASP A 76 5.04 14.32 -6.63
N ILE A 77 5.54 14.85 -5.50
CA ILE A 77 4.93 14.68 -4.19
C ILE A 77 4.42 16.04 -3.75
N THR A 78 3.18 16.09 -3.27
CA THR A 78 2.56 17.32 -2.79
C THR A 78 2.59 17.37 -1.26
N SER A 79 3.16 18.45 -0.71
CA SER A 79 3.10 18.78 0.71
C SER A 79 1.97 19.77 0.93
N PHE A 80 1.17 19.54 1.96
CA PHE A 80 0.00 20.35 2.27
C PHE A 80 0.20 21.18 3.55
N PRO A 81 -0.42 22.38 3.65
CA PRO A 81 -0.51 23.15 4.89
C PRO A 81 -1.09 22.33 6.05
N ILE A 82 -0.95 22.84 7.26
CA ILE A 82 -1.36 22.10 8.45
C ILE A 82 -2.87 21.85 8.51
N GLU A 83 -3.68 22.86 8.17
CA GLU A 83 -5.15 22.73 8.18
C GLU A 83 -5.62 21.70 7.15
N ASP A 84 -5.04 21.68 5.94
CA ASP A 84 -5.35 20.67 4.94
C ASP A 84 -5.05 19.25 5.47
N ARG A 85 -3.93 19.07 6.16
CA ARG A 85 -3.58 17.78 6.74
C ARG A 85 -4.54 17.37 7.86
N ILE A 86 -5.01 18.33 8.65
CA ILE A 86 -6.01 18.11 9.72
C ILE A 86 -7.34 17.67 9.08
N VAL A 87 -7.84 18.41 8.09
CA VAL A 87 -9.12 18.08 7.46
C VAL A 87 -9.05 16.79 6.65
N HIS A 88 -7.92 16.49 5.99
CA HIS A 88 -7.74 15.20 5.32
C HIS A 88 -7.90 14.02 6.30
N TYR A 89 -7.37 14.15 7.52
CA TYR A 89 -7.57 13.14 8.56
C TYR A 89 -9.04 13.02 8.95
N ALA A 90 -9.70 14.15 9.24
CA ALA A 90 -11.10 14.16 9.63
C ALA A 90 -12.04 13.59 8.56
N VAL A 91 -11.82 13.97 7.29
CA VAL A 91 -12.58 13.44 6.14
C VAL A 91 -12.40 11.93 6.01
N VAL A 92 -11.18 11.42 6.06
CA VAL A 92 -10.92 9.97 5.98
C VAL A 92 -11.61 9.23 7.14
N HIS A 93 -11.59 9.80 8.34
CA HIS A 93 -12.25 9.22 9.51
C HIS A 93 -13.77 9.15 9.35
N VAL A 94 -14.42 10.25 8.96
CA VAL A 94 -15.89 10.36 8.87
C VAL A 94 -16.46 9.58 7.67
N PHE A 95 -15.83 9.71 6.50
CA PHE A 95 -16.27 8.95 5.31
C PHE A 95 -16.00 7.46 5.49
N ASN A 96 -14.91 7.10 6.17
CA ASN A 96 -14.53 5.71 6.45
C ASN A 96 -14.72 4.80 5.21
N MET A 97 -14.13 5.19 4.07
CA MET A 97 -14.26 4.49 2.79
C MET A 97 -13.78 3.04 2.86
N SER A 98 -12.88 2.76 3.81
CA SER A 98 -12.34 1.42 4.04
C SER A 98 -13.37 0.34 4.33
N ARG A 99 -14.57 0.70 4.81
CA ARG A 99 -15.71 -0.23 4.99
C ARG A 99 -16.22 -0.86 3.70
N HIS A 100 -15.93 -0.23 2.55
CA HIS A 100 -16.32 -0.72 1.23
C HIS A 100 -15.24 -1.60 0.60
N PHE A 101 -14.03 -1.63 1.19
CA PHE A 101 -12.91 -2.37 0.63
C PHE A 101 -13.05 -3.86 0.91
N ILE A 102 -12.71 -4.67 -0.08
CA ILE A 102 -12.68 -6.12 0.09
C ILE A 102 -11.55 -6.53 1.06
N ARG A 103 -11.65 -7.72 1.65
CA ARG A 103 -10.62 -8.25 2.55
C ARG A 103 -9.25 -8.44 1.87
N ARG A 104 -9.24 -8.49 0.55
CA ARG A 104 -8.06 -8.70 -0.30
C ARG A 104 -7.37 -7.40 -0.73
N THR A 105 -7.83 -6.24 -0.23
CA THR A 105 -7.18 -4.94 -0.38
C THR A 105 -6.29 -4.68 0.81
N HIS A 106 -5.01 -4.35 0.59
CA HIS A 106 -4.01 -4.29 1.65
C HIS A 106 -3.32 -2.93 1.81
N GLY A 107 -3.22 -2.09 0.82
CA GLY A 107 -2.47 -0.84 0.92
C GLY A 107 -3.23 0.27 1.67
N SER A 108 -2.53 1.06 2.48
CA SER A 108 -3.07 2.26 3.16
C SER A 108 -4.34 2.02 3.99
N ILE A 109 -4.41 0.88 4.67
CA ILE A 109 -5.54 0.49 5.52
C ILE A 109 -4.99 0.13 6.91
N LYS A 110 -5.59 0.69 7.97
CA LYS A 110 -5.19 0.38 9.36
C LYS A 110 -5.29 -1.13 9.61
N GLY A 111 -4.23 -1.72 10.15
CA GLY A 111 -4.14 -3.17 10.41
C GLY A 111 -3.84 -4.03 9.17
N ARG A 112 -3.72 -3.44 7.97
CA ARG A 112 -3.34 -4.13 6.74
C ARG A 112 -2.15 -3.41 6.09
N GLY A 113 -1.18 -4.17 5.62
CA GLY A 113 0.03 -3.62 5.00
C GLY A 113 0.79 -4.69 4.23
N CYS A 114 2.05 -4.42 3.92
CA CYS A 114 2.91 -5.34 3.16
C CYS A 114 2.96 -6.76 3.77
N LEU A 115 3.02 -6.85 5.11
CA LEU A 115 3.07 -8.14 5.79
C LEU A 115 1.75 -8.92 5.65
N SER A 116 0.60 -8.26 5.85
CA SER A 116 -0.71 -8.92 5.69
C SER A 116 -0.92 -9.37 4.24
N ALA A 117 -0.49 -8.56 3.28
CA ALA A 117 -0.52 -8.88 1.85
C ALA A 117 0.34 -10.10 1.52
N SER A 118 1.58 -10.14 2.00
CA SER A 118 2.48 -11.29 1.80
C SER A 118 1.94 -12.57 2.44
N LYS A 119 1.42 -12.49 3.67
CA LYS A 119 0.80 -13.64 4.34
C LYS A 119 -0.42 -14.17 3.56
N GLN A 120 -1.23 -13.26 3.00
CA GLN A 120 -2.39 -13.66 2.20
C GLN A 120 -1.96 -14.34 0.89
N VAL A 121 -1.00 -13.78 0.16
CA VAL A 121 -0.45 -14.40 -1.06
C VAL A 121 0.18 -15.76 -0.75
N ARG A 122 0.89 -15.87 0.37
CA ARG A 122 1.44 -17.17 0.82
C ARG A 122 0.35 -18.22 1.04
N LYS A 123 -0.75 -17.84 1.71
CA LYS A 123 -1.92 -18.72 1.91
C LYS A 123 -2.56 -19.11 0.59
N ASP A 124 -2.71 -18.17 -0.33
CA ASP A 124 -3.32 -18.40 -1.64
C ASP A 124 -2.47 -19.34 -2.49
N ILE A 125 -1.15 -19.16 -2.51
CA ILE A 125 -0.25 -20.07 -3.23
C ILE A 125 -0.35 -21.50 -2.68
N ARG A 126 -0.40 -21.68 -1.35
CA ARG A 126 -0.57 -23.00 -0.75
C ARG A 126 -1.87 -23.65 -1.21
N ASN A 127 -2.97 -22.91 -1.13
CA ASN A 127 -4.30 -23.43 -1.46
C ASN A 127 -4.43 -23.78 -2.94
N ILE A 128 -3.98 -22.90 -3.84
CA ILE A 128 -4.07 -23.16 -5.27
C ILE A 128 -3.12 -24.27 -5.71
N SER A 129 -1.91 -24.37 -5.12
CA SER A 129 -0.98 -25.45 -5.44
C SER A 129 -1.55 -26.82 -5.06
N HIS A 130 -2.15 -26.92 -3.88
CA HIS A 130 -2.85 -28.14 -3.47
C HIS A 130 -4.01 -28.49 -4.42
N ARG A 131 -4.82 -27.49 -4.78
CA ARG A 131 -5.93 -27.69 -5.71
C ARG A 131 -5.46 -28.14 -7.08
N VAL A 132 -4.42 -27.55 -7.63
CA VAL A 132 -3.80 -27.97 -8.90
C VAL A 132 -3.26 -29.39 -8.81
N GLU A 133 -2.62 -29.76 -7.70
CA GLU A 133 -2.16 -31.13 -7.48
C GLU A 133 -3.32 -32.16 -7.50
N MET A 134 -4.43 -31.83 -6.83
CA MET A 134 -5.63 -32.67 -6.81
C MET A 134 -6.27 -32.80 -8.20
N LEU A 135 -6.33 -31.69 -8.96
CA LEU A 135 -6.83 -31.73 -10.34
C LEU A 135 -5.95 -32.60 -11.24
N ASN A 136 -4.62 -32.48 -11.16
CA ASN A 136 -3.69 -33.27 -11.93
C ASN A 136 -3.76 -34.77 -11.56
N LYS A 137 -3.92 -35.12 -10.28
CA LYS A 137 -4.14 -36.50 -9.85
C LYS A 137 -5.42 -37.10 -10.45
N LYS A 138 -6.50 -36.30 -10.50
CA LYS A 138 -7.76 -36.72 -11.13
C LYS A 138 -7.59 -36.91 -12.64
N ASN A 139 -6.91 -36.02 -13.32
CA ASN A 139 -6.72 -36.06 -14.77
C ASN A 139 -5.65 -37.07 -15.23
N ALA A 140 -4.79 -37.53 -14.34
CA ALA A 140 -3.81 -38.57 -14.65
C ALA A 140 -4.44 -39.88 -15.17
N THR A 141 -5.74 -40.08 -14.87
CA THR A 141 -6.51 -41.22 -15.35
C THR A 141 -7.16 -40.99 -16.72
N THR A 142 -7.24 -39.75 -17.22
CA THR A 142 -7.99 -39.37 -18.43
C THR A 142 -7.11 -38.83 -19.56
N ASN A 143 -5.80 -38.75 -19.39
CA ASN A 143 -4.84 -38.18 -20.36
C ASN A 143 -5.15 -36.73 -20.81
N GLU A 144 -5.86 -35.98 -19.98
CA GLU A 144 -6.24 -34.60 -20.26
C GLU A 144 -5.12 -33.61 -19.89
N GLU A 145 -5.34 -32.33 -20.25
CA GLU A 145 -4.41 -31.22 -20.05
C GLU A 145 -3.95 -31.07 -18.58
N THR A 146 -2.65 -30.94 -18.36
CA THR A 146 -2.07 -30.72 -17.03
C THR A 146 -2.32 -29.30 -16.54
N PHE A 147 -2.83 -29.16 -15.33
CA PHE A 147 -3.00 -27.88 -14.66
C PHE A 147 -1.67 -27.35 -14.10
N GLU A 148 -1.46 -26.05 -14.17
CA GLU A 148 -0.29 -25.37 -13.63
C GLU A 148 -0.67 -24.02 -13.04
N VAL A 149 -0.21 -23.75 -11.80
CA VAL A 149 -0.45 -22.46 -11.16
C VAL A 149 0.14 -21.33 -12.01
N THR A 150 -0.74 -20.51 -12.55
CA THR A 150 -0.39 -19.35 -13.38
C THR A 150 -0.67 -18.05 -12.62
N VAL A 151 0.30 -17.16 -12.61
CA VAL A 151 0.26 -15.84 -11.97
C VAL A 151 -0.06 -14.79 -13.02
N VAL A 152 -1.01 -13.90 -12.73
CA VAL A 152 -1.21 -12.67 -13.50
C VAL A 152 -0.99 -11.48 -12.59
N LYS A 153 -0.14 -10.55 -13.02
CA LYS A 153 0.07 -9.26 -12.35
C LYS A 153 -0.38 -8.14 -13.26
N TYR A 154 -1.13 -7.20 -12.68
CA TYR A 154 -1.57 -5.99 -13.36
C TYR A 154 -0.96 -4.78 -12.63
N ASP A 155 -0.31 -3.90 -13.37
CA ASP A 155 0.26 -2.63 -12.90
C ASP A 155 -0.50 -1.47 -13.54
N CYS A 156 -1.15 -0.64 -12.73
CA CYS A 156 -1.90 0.51 -13.24
C CYS A 156 -0.94 1.62 -13.68
N LYS A 157 -1.04 2.06 -14.93
CA LYS A 157 -0.19 3.11 -15.48
C LYS A 157 -0.45 4.45 -14.78
N LYS A 158 0.58 4.96 -14.07
CA LYS A 158 0.51 6.25 -13.37
C LYS A 158 -0.82 6.42 -12.61
N PHE A 159 -1.14 5.49 -11.71
CA PHE A 159 -2.47 5.36 -11.10
C PHE A 159 -3.03 6.68 -10.58
N TYR A 160 -2.39 7.31 -9.57
CA TYR A 160 -2.89 8.55 -8.98
C TYR A 160 -3.06 9.70 -9.99
N PRO A 161 -2.10 9.99 -10.88
CA PRO A 161 -2.26 11.01 -11.91
C PRO A 161 -3.38 10.73 -12.92
N ASN A 162 -3.80 9.48 -13.07
CA ASN A 162 -4.80 9.08 -14.06
C ASN A 162 -6.22 8.86 -13.50
N ILE A 163 -6.42 9.00 -12.19
CA ILE A 163 -7.76 8.90 -11.60
C ILE A 163 -8.67 9.97 -12.19
N LEU A 164 -9.79 9.57 -12.80
CA LEU A 164 -10.82 10.45 -13.32
C LEU A 164 -11.64 11.04 -12.16
N LYS A 165 -11.52 12.35 -11.91
CA LYS A 165 -12.22 13.05 -10.82
C LYS A 165 -13.76 12.96 -10.97
N PRO A 166 -14.36 13.19 -12.16
CA PRO A 166 -15.81 13.05 -12.34
C PRO A 166 -16.28 11.63 -11.98
N ARG A 167 -15.54 10.61 -12.39
CA ARG A 167 -15.88 9.21 -12.10
C ARG A 167 -15.74 8.87 -10.61
N LEU A 168 -14.73 9.41 -9.96
CA LEU A 168 -14.56 9.28 -8.50
C LEU A 168 -15.75 9.93 -7.76
N LYS A 169 -16.12 11.15 -8.14
CA LYS A 169 -17.26 11.88 -7.57
C LYS A 169 -18.57 11.11 -7.75
N GLU A 170 -18.82 10.57 -8.93
CA GLU A 170 -19.98 9.71 -9.20
C GLU A 170 -20.03 8.50 -8.25
N LYS A 171 -18.91 7.80 -8.07
CA LYS A 171 -18.79 6.65 -7.14
C LYS A 171 -19.09 7.07 -5.69
N ILE A 172 -18.62 8.25 -5.27
CA ILE A 172 -18.89 8.80 -3.94
C ILE A 172 -20.40 9.06 -3.76
N LEU A 173 -21.06 9.72 -4.72
CA LEU A 173 -22.48 10.00 -4.66
C LEU A 173 -23.37 8.73 -4.62
N ARG A 174 -22.89 7.63 -5.18
CA ARG A 174 -23.59 6.34 -5.11
C ARG A 174 -23.56 5.72 -3.71
N LYS A 175 -22.56 6.05 -2.89
CA LYS A 175 -22.34 5.43 -1.56
C LYS A 175 -22.69 6.35 -0.40
N TYR A 176 -22.56 7.67 -0.61
CA TYR A 176 -22.69 8.67 0.45
C TYR A 176 -23.79 9.69 0.15
N LYS A 177 -24.34 10.30 1.21
CA LYS A 177 -25.24 11.45 1.17
C LYS A 177 -24.89 12.40 2.32
N GLY A 178 -25.15 13.70 2.12
CA GLY A 178 -24.79 14.80 3.04
C GLY A 178 -24.13 15.91 2.25
N GLU A 179 -24.90 16.91 1.91
CA GLU A 179 -24.55 17.94 0.92
C GLU A 179 -23.25 18.67 1.28
N ALA A 180 -23.20 19.29 2.47
CA ALA A 180 -22.04 20.08 2.89
C ALA A 180 -20.74 19.25 3.02
N ALA A 181 -20.83 18.02 3.59
CA ALA A 181 -19.66 17.15 3.72
C ALA A 181 -19.16 16.65 2.36
N ILE A 182 -20.07 16.34 1.42
CA ILE A 182 -19.71 15.93 0.06
C ILE A 182 -19.15 17.12 -0.73
N ALA A 183 -19.70 18.33 -0.57
CA ALA A 183 -19.15 19.54 -1.18
C ALA A 183 -17.72 19.81 -0.72
N LEU A 184 -17.42 19.67 0.57
CA LEU A 184 -16.07 19.78 1.12
C LEU A 184 -15.14 18.73 0.49
N LEU A 185 -15.57 17.45 0.42
CA LEU A 185 -14.77 16.39 -0.19
C LEU A 185 -14.48 16.67 -1.67
N PHE A 186 -15.48 17.19 -2.41
CA PHE A 186 -15.33 17.54 -3.82
C PHE A 186 -14.39 18.74 -4.01
N ALA A 187 -14.47 19.75 -3.14
CA ALA A 187 -13.52 20.85 -3.14
C ALA A 187 -12.07 20.36 -2.94
N ILE A 188 -11.84 19.40 -2.02
CA ILE A 188 -10.52 18.77 -1.82
C ILE A 188 -10.07 18.03 -3.10
N ILE A 189 -10.95 17.26 -3.75
CA ILE A 189 -10.65 16.55 -4.99
C ILE A 189 -10.28 17.54 -6.11
N ASP A 190 -11.02 18.65 -6.22
CA ASP A 190 -10.78 19.64 -7.28
C ASP A 190 -9.50 20.44 -7.06
N ALA A 191 -9.11 20.68 -5.80
CA ALA A 191 -7.85 21.33 -5.46
C ALA A 191 -6.60 20.50 -5.85
N TYR A 192 -6.76 19.17 -6.03
CA TYR A 192 -5.70 18.35 -6.57
C TYR A 192 -5.59 18.53 -8.09
N MET A 193 -4.43 19.01 -8.57
CA MET A 193 -4.22 19.28 -10.00
C MET A 193 -5.40 20.09 -10.59
N PRO A 194 -5.62 21.35 -10.18
CA PRO A 194 -6.88 22.09 -10.39
C PRO A 194 -7.24 22.28 -11.86
N ASN A 195 -6.25 22.27 -12.76
CA ASN A 195 -6.46 22.46 -14.21
C ASN A 195 -6.66 21.15 -14.98
N SER A 196 -7.00 20.06 -14.27
CA SER A 196 -7.16 18.74 -14.89
C SER A 196 -8.37 18.00 -14.33
N GLU A 197 -9.13 17.37 -15.22
CA GLU A 197 -10.18 16.41 -14.84
C GLU A 197 -9.61 15.10 -14.28
N ARG A 198 -8.30 14.92 -14.38
CA ARG A 198 -7.58 13.75 -13.87
C ARG A 198 -6.60 14.15 -12.79
N GLY A 199 -6.34 13.23 -11.91
CA GLY A 199 -5.22 13.32 -10.98
C GLY A 199 -5.62 13.51 -9.53
N MET A 200 -4.92 12.76 -8.69
CA MET A 200 -4.94 12.86 -7.24
C MET A 200 -3.52 13.13 -6.76
N SER A 201 -3.36 14.02 -5.81
CA SER A 201 -2.03 14.40 -5.29
C SER A 201 -1.39 13.24 -4.52
N ILE A 202 -0.16 12.89 -4.86
CA ILE A 202 0.65 11.97 -4.07
C ILE A 202 1.18 12.71 -2.84
N GLY A 203 0.84 12.22 -1.65
CA GLY A 203 1.21 12.85 -0.37
C GLY A 203 0.01 13.19 0.51
N ALA A 204 -1.19 13.28 -0.04
CA ALA A 204 -2.42 13.46 0.72
C ALA A 204 -2.95 12.14 1.28
N LEU A 205 -3.41 12.16 2.53
CA LEU A 205 -4.04 11.01 3.16
C LEU A 205 -5.35 10.62 2.43
N THR A 206 -6.14 11.61 2.06
CA THR A 206 -7.38 11.44 1.30
C THR A 206 -7.16 10.82 -0.06
N SER A 207 -6.06 11.12 -0.76
CA SER A 207 -5.75 10.49 -2.04
C SER A 207 -5.55 8.98 -1.91
N GLN A 208 -4.93 8.52 -0.81
CA GLN A 208 -4.70 7.09 -0.56
C GLN A 208 -6.02 6.36 -0.33
N ASP A 209 -6.92 6.93 0.47
CA ASP A 209 -8.23 6.35 0.78
C ASP A 209 -9.14 6.35 -0.45
N MET A 210 -9.22 7.49 -1.14
CA MET A 210 -10.00 7.63 -2.37
C MET A 210 -9.45 6.78 -3.54
N GLY A 211 -8.14 6.60 -3.64
CA GLY A 211 -7.54 5.70 -4.63
C GLY A 211 -7.97 4.24 -4.41
N ASN A 212 -7.95 3.77 -3.16
CA ASN A 212 -8.48 2.45 -2.82
C ASN A 212 -9.98 2.35 -3.12
N PHE A 213 -10.76 3.37 -2.75
CA PHE A 213 -12.19 3.42 -3.01
C PHE A 213 -12.52 3.40 -4.51
N PHE A 214 -11.74 4.10 -5.32
CA PHE A 214 -11.90 4.15 -6.77
C PHE A 214 -11.82 2.77 -7.42
N LEU A 215 -10.92 1.90 -6.93
CA LEU A 215 -10.72 0.54 -7.42
C LEU A 215 -11.70 -0.50 -6.86
N THR A 216 -12.52 -0.15 -5.88
CA THR A 216 -13.41 -1.13 -5.21
C THR A 216 -14.36 -1.82 -6.18
N MET A 217 -14.87 -1.12 -7.19
CA MET A 217 -15.77 -1.72 -8.18
C MET A 217 -15.05 -2.72 -9.08
N LEU A 218 -13.78 -2.46 -9.41
CA LEU A 218 -12.92 -3.41 -10.12
C LEU A 218 -12.61 -4.64 -9.27
N ASP A 219 -12.36 -4.44 -7.96
CA ASP A 219 -12.15 -5.53 -7.01
C ASP A 219 -13.38 -6.46 -6.95
N LEU A 220 -14.57 -5.88 -6.82
CA LEU A 220 -15.84 -6.63 -6.79
C LEU A 220 -16.10 -7.34 -8.12
N PHE A 221 -15.85 -6.69 -9.25
CA PHE A 221 -15.98 -7.31 -10.57
C PHE A 221 -15.05 -8.53 -10.73
N ALA A 222 -13.81 -8.42 -10.25
CA ALA A 222 -12.88 -9.53 -10.29
C ALA A 222 -13.36 -10.74 -9.46
N LEU A 223 -13.96 -10.49 -8.29
CA LEU A 223 -14.44 -11.55 -7.40
C LEU A 223 -15.78 -12.15 -7.85
N GLU A 224 -16.74 -11.31 -8.26
CA GLU A 224 -18.12 -11.72 -8.50
C GLU A 224 -18.36 -12.16 -9.95
N ASN A 225 -17.80 -11.41 -10.92
CA ASN A 225 -18.03 -11.65 -12.35
C ASN A 225 -16.96 -12.53 -12.97
N ILE A 226 -15.67 -12.26 -12.72
CA ILE A 226 -14.57 -13.09 -13.20
C ILE A 226 -14.43 -14.34 -12.33
N ARG A 227 -14.85 -14.27 -11.05
CA ARG A 227 -14.78 -15.33 -10.05
C ARG A 227 -13.35 -15.78 -9.75
N THR A 228 -12.42 -14.82 -9.74
CA THR A 228 -11.05 -15.11 -9.32
C THR A 228 -10.95 -15.23 -7.81
N HIS A 229 -10.78 -16.43 -7.29
CA HIS A 229 -10.72 -16.72 -5.84
C HIS A 229 -9.43 -16.22 -5.20
N TYR A 230 -8.36 -16.10 -5.96
CA TYR A 230 -7.01 -15.74 -5.51
C TYR A 230 -6.59 -14.36 -6.02
N TYR A 231 -7.36 -13.35 -5.61
CA TYR A 231 -7.16 -11.94 -5.94
C TYR A 231 -6.49 -11.22 -4.77
N ASN A 232 -5.45 -10.44 -5.01
CA ASN A 232 -4.83 -9.59 -3.99
C ASN A 232 -4.45 -8.24 -4.60
N ARG A 233 -4.74 -7.16 -3.90
CA ARG A 233 -4.39 -5.82 -4.34
C ARG A 233 -3.66 -5.04 -3.23
N TYR A 234 -2.58 -4.38 -3.62
CA TYR A 234 -1.87 -3.41 -2.79
C TYR A 234 -1.80 -2.08 -3.53
N VAL A 235 -2.70 -1.16 -3.18
CA VAL A 235 -2.92 0.10 -3.90
C VAL A 235 -3.27 -0.16 -5.37
N ASP A 236 -2.32 -0.01 -6.28
CA ASP A 236 -2.43 -0.20 -7.73
C ASP A 236 -1.80 -1.50 -8.27
N ASP A 237 -1.07 -2.23 -7.42
CA ASP A 237 -0.47 -3.54 -7.77
C ASP A 237 -1.50 -4.66 -7.50
N ILE A 238 -2.01 -5.27 -8.57
CA ILE A 238 -2.98 -6.36 -8.50
C ILE A 238 -2.30 -7.67 -8.88
N THR A 239 -2.55 -8.71 -8.10
CA THR A 239 -2.04 -10.06 -8.36
C THR A 239 -3.18 -11.07 -8.27
N THR A 240 -3.31 -11.92 -9.28
CA THR A 240 -4.26 -13.03 -9.32
C THR A 240 -3.55 -14.35 -9.61
N LEU A 241 -4.08 -15.45 -9.07
CA LEU A 241 -3.56 -16.80 -9.32
C LEU A 241 -4.65 -17.65 -9.96
N TRP A 242 -4.25 -18.49 -10.91
CA TRP A 242 -5.12 -19.31 -11.74
C TRP A 242 -4.61 -20.75 -11.79
N GLU A 243 -5.52 -21.70 -11.98
CA GLU A 243 -5.22 -23.13 -12.04
C GLU A 243 -4.59 -23.52 -13.38
N SER A 244 -4.81 -22.71 -14.44
CA SER A 244 -4.21 -22.92 -15.76
C SER A 244 -3.91 -21.60 -16.46
N LYS A 245 -3.02 -21.65 -17.46
CA LYS A 245 -2.69 -20.50 -18.31
C LYS A 245 -3.89 -20.09 -19.18
N ALA A 246 -4.70 -21.03 -19.62
CA ALA A 246 -5.89 -20.76 -20.42
C ALA A 246 -6.91 -19.92 -19.64
N GLN A 247 -7.23 -20.30 -18.39
CA GLN A 247 -8.09 -19.51 -17.50
C GLN A 247 -7.53 -18.10 -17.27
N ALA A 248 -6.22 -18.00 -17.00
CA ALA A 248 -5.55 -16.70 -16.79
C ALA A 248 -5.69 -15.79 -18.01
N ILE A 249 -5.43 -16.29 -19.21
CA ILE A 249 -5.50 -15.52 -20.46
C ILE A 249 -6.95 -15.10 -20.75
N SER A 250 -7.93 -15.97 -20.56
CA SER A 250 -9.35 -15.65 -20.82
C SER A 250 -9.91 -14.57 -19.89
N ALA A 251 -9.35 -14.44 -18.68
CA ALA A 251 -9.77 -13.45 -17.69
C ALA A 251 -9.23 -12.04 -17.99
N ILE A 252 -8.06 -11.92 -18.65
CA ILE A 252 -7.39 -10.62 -18.87
C ILE A 252 -8.24 -9.63 -19.65
N PRO A 253 -8.84 -9.96 -20.82
CA PRO A 253 -9.65 -8.99 -21.58
C PRO A 253 -10.83 -8.45 -20.77
N ARG A 254 -11.48 -9.30 -19.99
CA ARG A 254 -12.59 -8.92 -19.11
C ARG A 254 -12.15 -7.97 -18.01
N MET A 255 -10.98 -8.21 -17.42
CA MET A 255 -10.39 -7.35 -16.39
C MET A 255 -9.98 -5.98 -16.98
N VAL A 256 -9.39 -5.96 -18.17
CA VAL A 256 -9.02 -4.74 -18.90
C VAL A 256 -10.26 -3.92 -19.23
N GLN A 257 -11.29 -4.52 -19.82
CA GLN A 257 -12.55 -3.84 -20.16
C GLN A 257 -13.22 -3.24 -18.92
N ALA A 258 -13.23 -3.96 -17.80
CA ALA A 258 -13.78 -3.44 -16.55
C ALA A 258 -13.00 -2.25 -15.99
N ALA A 259 -11.67 -2.28 -16.10
CA ALA A 259 -10.81 -1.18 -15.68
C ALA A 259 -11.00 0.07 -16.56
N GLU A 260 -11.08 -0.12 -17.88
CA GLU A 260 -11.27 0.97 -18.87
C GLU A 260 -12.57 1.72 -18.68
N LYS A 261 -13.64 1.06 -18.24
CA LYS A 261 -14.92 1.73 -17.89
C LYS A 261 -14.77 2.81 -16.83
N ASP A 262 -13.79 2.68 -15.96
CA ASP A 262 -13.43 3.68 -14.95
C ASP A 262 -12.26 4.58 -15.38
N GLY A 263 -11.77 4.43 -16.62
CA GLY A 263 -10.61 5.15 -17.14
C GLY A 263 -9.28 4.69 -16.57
N ILE A 264 -9.23 3.48 -16.00
CA ILE A 264 -8.01 2.85 -15.49
C ILE A 264 -7.32 2.14 -16.66
N ILE A 265 -6.03 2.43 -16.84
CA ILE A 265 -5.21 1.82 -17.88
C ILE A 265 -4.14 0.95 -17.22
N PHE A 266 -4.08 -0.32 -17.57
CA PHE A 266 -2.97 -1.17 -17.19
C PHE A 266 -1.74 -0.87 -18.08
N GLY A 267 -0.62 -0.52 -17.44
CA GLY A 267 0.63 -0.24 -18.13
C GLY A 267 1.40 -1.52 -18.47
N ARG A 268 1.31 -2.51 -17.59
CA ARG A 268 1.95 -3.81 -17.75
C ARG A 268 1.06 -4.91 -17.19
N ILE A 269 0.88 -5.95 -17.98
CA ILE A 269 0.24 -7.20 -17.56
C ILE A 269 1.26 -8.31 -17.76
N GLU A 270 1.62 -9.00 -16.67
CA GLU A 270 2.55 -10.12 -16.72
C GLU A 270 1.80 -11.43 -16.45
N VAL A 271 2.05 -12.42 -17.29
CA VAL A 271 1.53 -13.79 -17.14
C VAL A 271 2.70 -14.75 -17.09
N TYR A 272 2.80 -15.53 -16.04
CA TYR A 272 3.88 -16.51 -15.91
C TYR A 272 3.50 -17.66 -14.98
N PRO A 273 4.05 -18.85 -15.19
CA PRO A 273 3.86 -19.98 -14.29
C PRO A 273 4.63 -19.80 -12.99
N LEU A 274 4.01 -20.18 -11.87
CA LEU A 274 4.60 -20.06 -10.53
C LEU A 274 5.91 -20.84 -10.38
N ARG A 275 6.08 -21.97 -11.07
CA ARG A 275 7.32 -22.76 -11.08
C ARG A 275 8.51 -22.02 -11.65
N VAL A 276 8.28 -21.10 -12.62
CA VAL A 276 9.35 -20.34 -13.27
C VAL A 276 9.75 -19.12 -12.44
N ARG A 277 8.77 -18.42 -11.83
CA ARG A 277 9.02 -17.20 -11.08
C ARG A 277 8.10 -17.08 -9.88
N ARG A 278 8.65 -16.76 -8.71
CA ARG A 278 7.90 -16.44 -7.51
C ARG A 278 7.02 -15.21 -7.70
N VAL A 279 5.91 -15.16 -6.97
CA VAL A 279 5.09 -13.96 -6.88
C VAL A 279 5.85 -12.89 -6.12
N ASP A 280 6.20 -11.81 -6.81
CA ASP A 280 6.80 -10.62 -6.23
C ASP A 280 5.68 -9.66 -5.78
N PHE A 281 5.44 -9.56 -4.46
CA PHE A 281 4.39 -8.75 -3.89
C PHE A 281 4.82 -8.13 -2.56
N CYS A 282 4.64 -6.80 -2.43
CA CYS A 282 4.92 -6.06 -1.19
C CYS A 282 6.31 -6.30 -0.58
N GLY A 283 7.36 -6.38 -1.42
CA GLY A 283 8.74 -6.53 -0.94
C GLY A 283 9.18 -7.97 -0.70
N TYR A 284 8.27 -8.94 -0.83
CA TYR A 284 8.53 -10.37 -0.70
C TYR A 284 8.39 -11.09 -2.05
N ALA A 285 9.11 -12.17 -2.20
CA ALA A 285 9.01 -13.12 -3.30
C ALA A 285 8.52 -14.47 -2.74
N VAL A 286 7.25 -14.80 -3.02
CA VAL A 286 6.58 -16.00 -2.48
C VAL A 286 6.40 -17.03 -3.58
N GLY A 287 6.71 -18.30 -3.32
CA GLY A 287 6.55 -19.37 -4.29
C GLY A 287 6.91 -20.73 -3.72
N MET A 288 6.87 -21.74 -4.58
CA MET A 288 7.27 -23.10 -4.23
C MET A 288 8.76 -23.32 -4.51
N LEU A 289 9.42 -24.09 -3.68
CA LEU A 289 10.79 -24.57 -3.86
C LEU A 289 10.82 -26.06 -3.45
N ASN A 290 11.10 -26.94 -4.40
CA ASN A 290 11.10 -28.39 -4.17
C ASN A 290 9.85 -28.88 -3.41
N GLY A 291 8.67 -28.48 -3.86
CA GLY A 291 7.40 -28.80 -3.20
C GLY A 291 7.09 -28.05 -1.90
N THR A 292 8.04 -27.25 -1.38
CA THR A 292 7.87 -26.50 -0.14
C THR A 292 7.58 -25.03 -0.41
N LEU A 293 6.61 -24.49 0.31
CA LEU A 293 6.25 -23.07 0.23
C LEU A 293 7.31 -22.19 0.91
N SER A 294 7.90 -21.29 0.13
CA SER A 294 9.00 -20.44 0.55
C SER A 294 8.67 -18.96 0.33
N THR A 295 9.04 -18.13 1.31
CA THR A 295 8.95 -16.66 1.24
C THR A 295 10.35 -16.09 1.35
N ARG A 296 10.79 -15.28 0.39
CA ARG A 296 12.10 -14.64 0.40
C ARG A 296 11.94 -13.12 0.34
N MET A 297 12.93 -12.40 0.82
CA MET A 297 13.04 -10.99 0.52
C MET A 297 13.23 -10.80 -0.99
N ARG A 298 12.62 -9.76 -1.56
CA ARG A 298 12.80 -9.37 -2.95
C ARG A 298 14.29 -9.18 -3.27
N PRO A 299 14.85 -9.76 -4.35
CA PRO A 299 16.28 -9.63 -4.66
C PRO A 299 16.76 -8.17 -4.77
N LYS A 300 15.91 -7.29 -5.30
CA LYS A 300 16.21 -5.84 -5.39
C LYS A 300 16.36 -5.21 -3.99
N THR A 301 15.54 -5.65 -3.00
CA THR A 301 15.62 -5.19 -1.61
C THR A 301 16.93 -5.64 -0.96
N VAL A 302 17.31 -6.91 -1.16
CA VAL A 302 18.57 -7.45 -0.65
C VAL A 302 19.79 -6.73 -1.25
N ARG A 303 19.79 -6.51 -2.58
CA ARG A 303 20.88 -5.77 -3.25
C ARG A 303 21.01 -4.34 -2.72
N ARG A 304 19.88 -3.64 -2.51
CA ARG A 304 19.87 -2.28 -1.96
C ARG A 304 20.41 -2.25 -0.54
N TYR A 305 20.06 -3.22 0.28
CA TYR A 305 20.57 -3.36 1.65
C TYR A 305 22.07 -3.55 1.66
N ARG A 306 22.57 -4.56 0.94
CA ARG A 306 24.02 -4.82 0.82
C ARG A 306 24.80 -3.60 0.31
N ARG A 307 24.29 -2.91 -0.71
CA ARG A 307 24.90 -1.69 -1.23
C ARG A 307 25.00 -0.61 -0.17
N ARG A 308 23.96 -0.42 0.64
CA ARG A 308 23.97 0.60 1.70
C ARG A 308 24.98 0.27 2.80
N LEU A 309 25.02 -0.97 3.26
CA LEU A 309 26.01 -1.42 4.21
C LEU A 309 27.43 -1.27 3.67
N HIS A 310 27.65 -1.62 2.40
CA HIS A 310 28.96 -1.47 1.76
C HIS A 310 29.44 -0.01 1.69
N VAL A 311 28.54 0.92 1.43
CA VAL A 311 28.87 2.36 1.44
C VAL A 311 29.26 2.82 2.85
N GLU A 312 28.51 2.39 3.87
CA GLU A 312 28.81 2.76 5.27
C GLU A 312 30.11 2.11 5.78
N MET A 313 30.43 0.88 5.35
CA MET A 313 31.67 0.19 5.72
C MET A 313 32.93 0.90 5.20
N LYS A 314 32.82 1.64 4.08
CA LYS A 314 33.94 2.41 3.50
C LYS A 314 34.22 3.74 4.20
N LYS A 315 33.34 4.16 5.11
CA LYS A 315 33.49 5.41 5.86
C LYS A 315 34.19 5.15 7.18
N ASP A 316 34.96 6.14 7.66
CA ASP A 316 35.40 6.15 9.03
C ASP A 316 34.21 6.11 9.98
N VAL A 317 34.40 5.50 11.16
CA VAL A 317 33.32 5.32 12.15
C VAL A 317 32.60 6.64 12.47
N SER A 318 33.38 7.71 12.65
CA SER A 318 32.88 9.09 12.92
C SER A 318 32.08 9.71 11.78
N GLN A 319 32.24 9.19 10.55
CA GLN A 319 31.58 9.71 9.34
C GLN A 319 30.38 8.86 8.94
N ARG A 320 30.06 7.79 9.67
CA ARG A 320 28.91 6.93 9.37
C ARG A 320 27.61 7.65 9.58
N THR A 321 26.66 7.37 8.70
CA THR A 321 25.35 8.01 8.72
C THR A 321 24.60 7.64 10.00
N PRO A 322 24.15 8.58 10.85
CA PRO A 322 23.44 8.27 12.11
C PRO A 322 22.20 7.38 11.92
N SER A 323 21.60 7.38 10.72
CA SER A 323 20.44 6.54 10.39
C SER A 323 20.79 5.10 9.97
N ILE A 324 22.05 4.67 10.09
CA ILE A 324 22.44 3.30 9.68
C ILE A 324 21.74 2.26 10.54
N ASP A 325 21.57 2.50 11.83
CA ASP A 325 20.88 1.61 12.76
C ASP A 325 19.41 1.46 12.42
N GLN A 326 18.73 2.56 12.09
CA GLN A 326 17.36 2.54 11.62
C GLN A 326 17.23 1.76 10.31
N THR A 327 18.24 1.89 9.44
CA THR A 327 18.31 1.13 8.19
C THR A 327 18.45 -0.36 8.47
N ILE A 328 19.37 -0.77 9.32
CA ILE A 328 19.58 -2.16 9.73
C ILE A 328 18.28 -2.72 10.33
N ALA A 329 17.71 -2.04 11.33
CA ALA A 329 16.47 -2.45 11.99
C ALA A 329 15.29 -2.60 11.00
N SER A 330 15.18 -1.70 10.02
CA SER A 330 14.14 -1.77 8.98
C SER A 330 14.28 -3.00 8.08
N TYR A 331 15.51 -3.32 7.64
CA TYR A 331 15.73 -4.50 6.79
C TYR A 331 15.64 -5.81 7.56
N GLU A 332 16.12 -5.86 8.80
CA GLU A 332 15.94 -7.02 9.66
C GLU A 332 14.47 -7.26 9.99
N GLY A 333 13.69 -6.20 10.26
CA GLY A 333 12.24 -6.30 10.43
C GLY A 333 11.53 -6.93 9.22
N ILE A 334 11.96 -6.61 7.99
CA ILE A 334 11.45 -7.29 6.79
C ILE A 334 11.90 -8.75 6.76
N ALA A 335 13.16 -9.02 7.09
CA ALA A 335 13.77 -10.33 7.02
C ALA A 335 13.13 -11.34 8.01
N LEU A 336 12.69 -10.90 9.19
CA LEU A 336 12.02 -11.73 10.21
C LEU A 336 10.77 -12.45 9.69
N HIS A 337 10.15 -11.94 8.61
CA HIS A 337 8.94 -12.49 8.02
C HIS A 337 9.19 -13.31 6.74
N ALA A 338 10.44 -13.66 6.48
CA ALA A 338 10.86 -14.42 5.31
C ALA A 338 11.87 -15.52 5.68
N ASP A 339 12.05 -16.49 4.81
CA ASP A 339 13.03 -17.57 4.97
C ASP A 339 14.45 -17.04 4.64
N THR A 340 15.02 -16.24 5.54
CA THR A 340 16.23 -15.44 5.31
C THR A 340 17.36 -15.68 6.30
N TYR A 341 17.27 -16.70 7.15
CA TYR A 341 18.27 -17.00 8.17
C TYR A 341 19.71 -17.00 7.61
N ASN A 342 19.99 -17.84 6.62
CA ASN A 342 21.31 -17.91 5.99
C ASN A 342 21.72 -16.60 5.31
N LEU A 343 20.77 -15.86 4.76
CA LEU A 343 21.03 -14.54 4.16
C LEU A 343 21.49 -13.54 5.21
N LEU A 344 20.81 -13.49 6.36
CA LEU A 344 21.16 -12.56 7.45
C LEU A 344 22.52 -12.91 8.06
N ILE A 345 22.82 -14.19 8.30
CA ILE A 345 24.15 -14.63 8.76
C ILE A 345 25.24 -14.19 7.78
N ASN A 346 25.04 -14.42 6.49
CA ASN A 346 25.99 -14.02 5.47
C ASN A 346 26.19 -12.49 5.42
N ILE A 347 25.11 -11.72 5.52
CA ILE A 347 25.19 -10.25 5.57
C ILE A 347 25.93 -9.81 6.84
N LYS A 348 25.57 -10.31 8.02
CA LYS A 348 26.24 -9.97 9.28
C LYS A 348 27.72 -10.28 9.25
N ARG A 349 28.12 -11.44 8.72
CA ARG A 349 29.53 -11.82 8.57
C ARG A 349 30.30 -10.85 7.66
N ASN A 350 29.73 -10.48 6.52
CA ASN A 350 30.41 -9.62 5.53
C ASN A 350 30.44 -8.13 5.92
N TYR A 351 29.56 -7.70 6.81
CA TYR A 351 29.45 -6.30 7.24
C TYR A 351 29.48 -6.16 8.76
N TYR A 352 30.18 -7.06 9.42
CA TYR A 352 30.26 -7.16 10.89
C TYR A 352 30.66 -5.83 11.55
N GLU A 353 31.63 -5.12 11.00
CA GLU A 353 32.09 -3.83 11.55
C GLU A 353 31.01 -2.76 11.60
N VAL A 354 30.10 -2.72 10.58
CA VAL A 354 28.96 -1.80 10.57
C VAL A 354 27.97 -2.16 11.67
N TYR A 355 27.77 -3.44 11.93
CA TYR A 355 26.90 -3.91 13.01
C TYR A 355 27.51 -3.67 14.40
N ARG A 356 28.84 -3.85 14.56
CA ARG A 356 29.54 -3.69 15.83
C ARG A 356 29.51 -2.25 16.34
N THR A 357 29.56 -1.26 15.44
CA THR A 357 29.51 0.16 15.82
C THR A 357 28.12 0.65 16.22
N SER A 358 27.08 -0.17 16.02
CA SER A 358 25.70 0.19 16.38
C SER A 358 25.31 -0.20 17.80
N ASP A 359 26.24 -0.67 18.66
CA ASP A 359 26.02 -1.14 20.05
C ASP A 359 24.80 -2.08 20.23
N ARG A 360 24.38 -2.74 19.15
CA ARG A 360 23.32 -3.74 19.21
C ARG A 360 23.93 -5.14 19.25
N GLU A 361 23.87 -5.74 20.42
CA GLU A 361 23.88 -7.19 20.47
C GLU A 361 22.79 -7.73 19.53
N PRO A 362 23.08 -8.78 18.74
CA PRO A 362 22.04 -9.36 17.89
C PRO A 362 20.88 -9.81 18.77
N HIS A 363 19.76 -9.09 18.74
CA HIS A 363 18.52 -9.57 19.32
C HIS A 363 18.10 -10.82 18.53
N CYS A 364 18.60 -11.95 18.98
CA CYS A 364 18.09 -13.26 18.61
C CYS A 364 16.65 -13.32 19.16
N SER A 365 15.66 -13.21 18.32
CA SER A 365 14.26 -13.22 18.74
C SER A 365 13.96 -14.56 19.44
N ARG A 366 13.12 -14.55 20.45
CA ARG A 366 12.66 -15.74 21.20
C ARG A 366 12.20 -16.88 20.27
N HIS A 367 11.67 -16.55 19.09
CA HIS A 367 11.26 -17.49 18.02
C HIS A 367 12.43 -18.21 17.32
N GLU A 368 13.62 -17.64 17.29
CA GLU A 368 14.80 -18.32 16.71
C GLU A 368 15.40 -19.34 17.69
N ARG A 369 15.27 -19.11 19.00
CA ARG A 369 15.74 -20.07 20.02
C ARG A 369 14.89 -21.34 20.07
N GLU A 370 13.58 -21.22 19.83
CA GLU A 370 12.67 -22.39 19.81
C GLU A 370 12.83 -23.25 18.56
N ARG A 371 13.32 -22.70 17.43
CA ARG A 371 13.60 -23.48 16.20
C ARG A 371 14.93 -24.22 16.22
N VAL A 372 15.88 -23.77 17.03
CA VAL A 372 17.21 -24.44 17.19
C VAL A 372 17.13 -25.53 18.24
N ALA A 373 16.20 -25.47 19.18
CA ALA A 373 16.01 -26.48 20.22
C ALA A 373 15.18 -27.71 19.74
N THR A 374 14.60 -27.65 18.55
CA THR A 374 13.76 -28.71 17.95
C THR A 374 14.33 -29.28 16.64
N ALA A 375 15.56 -28.96 16.28
CA ALA A 375 16.35 -29.53 15.21
C ALA A 375 17.59 -30.24 15.81
#